data_e58ff8de2a4fddb48fc004047444ab13
#
_entry.id   e58ff8de2a4fddb48fc004047444ab13
#
_cell.length_a   1.000
_cell.length_b   1.000
_cell.length_c   1.000
_cell.angle_alpha   90.00
_cell.angle_beta   90.00
_cell.angle_gamma   90.00
#
_symmetry.space_group_name_H-M   'P 1'
#
loop_
_entity.id
_entity.type
_entity.pdbx_description
1 polymer ?
#
loop_
_entity_poly.entity_id
_entity_poly.type
_entity_poly.pdbx_seq_one_letter_code
_entity_poly.pdbx_strand_id
1 'polypeptide(L)'
;MTADAATAAPTTHVIRLVVADDHPIVRGGLRRMVELEPDLEIAGEADTADALFAVLDAAAAAGALPDVLLLDVGMPGPGVLEVLRRVGQAHPSVRTLVLSVYPEEQYGLRALRAGAAGYLTKDQSPELLAPAVRQVAAGHRWLSPALADRLVEGLERGYTAARHELLSPREFAVLVALGEGRAVPEIARALGLSPKTVATYRVRLLEKLGLRTAGDLVRYVREHGLGA
;
A
#
# COMPACT_ATOMS: atom_id res chain seq x y z
N MET A 1 -52.44 5.86 -28.50
CA MET A 1 -51.92 5.27 -27.25
C MET A 1 -50.42 5.09 -27.43
N THR A 2 -49.66 6.11 -27.10
CA THR A 2 -48.18 6.13 -27.14
C THR A 2 -47.70 5.76 -25.77
N ALA A 3 -47.07 4.59 -25.64
CA ALA A 3 -46.40 4.16 -24.41
C ALA A 3 -45.14 4.98 -24.21
N ASP A 4 -45.15 5.76 -23.14
CA ASP A 4 -44.03 6.51 -22.62
C ASP A 4 -43.01 5.53 -22.02
N ALA A 5 -41.97 5.22 -22.76
CA ALA A 5 -40.86 4.45 -22.27
C ALA A 5 -40.00 5.39 -21.44
N ALA A 6 -40.30 5.50 -20.15
CA ALA A 6 -39.42 6.16 -19.19
C ALA A 6 -38.06 5.45 -19.19
N THR A 7 -37.09 6.07 -19.86
CA THR A 7 -35.68 5.68 -19.78
C THR A 7 -35.21 5.90 -18.34
N ALA A 8 -35.18 4.84 -17.55
CA ALA A 8 -34.56 4.86 -16.23
C ALA A 8 -33.09 5.21 -16.45
N ALA A 9 -32.67 6.38 -15.97
CA ALA A 9 -31.28 6.75 -15.92
C ALA A 9 -30.50 5.65 -15.14
N PRO A 10 -29.33 5.22 -15.64
CA PRO A 10 -28.54 4.25 -14.90
C PRO A 10 -28.24 4.83 -13.52
N THR A 11 -28.64 4.15 -12.47
CA THR A 11 -28.26 4.46 -11.10
C THR A 11 -26.73 4.32 -11.05
N THR A 12 -26.03 5.43 -11.15
CA THR A 12 -24.56 5.44 -11.02
C THR A 12 -24.27 4.99 -9.59
N HIS A 13 -23.72 3.80 -9.45
CA HIS A 13 -23.29 3.27 -8.15
C HIS A 13 -22.18 4.20 -7.62
N VAL A 14 -22.42 4.85 -6.49
CA VAL A 14 -21.42 5.68 -5.81
C VAL A 14 -20.41 4.75 -5.17
N ILE A 15 -19.15 4.89 -5.56
CA ILE A 15 -18.03 4.11 -5.01
C ILE A 15 -17.67 4.68 -3.65
N ARG A 16 -17.78 3.85 -2.62
CA ARG A 16 -17.52 4.22 -1.23
C ARG A 16 -16.08 3.93 -0.85
N LEU A 17 -15.39 4.93 -0.32
CA LEU A 17 -13.98 4.89 0.01
C LEU A 17 -13.75 5.00 1.52
N VAL A 18 -12.79 4.23 2.03
CA VAL A 18 -12.14 4.52 3.32
C VAL A 18 -10.71 4.96 3.03
N VAL A 19 -10.27 6.05 3.68
CA VAL A 19 -8.92 6.61 3.57
C VAL A 19 -8.15 6.35 4.84
N ALA A 20 -7.04 5.64 4.75
CA ALA A 20 -6.13 5.34 5.85
C ALA A 20 -4.75 5.95 5.58
N ASP A 21 -4.41 7.04 6.27
CA ASP A 21 -3.14 7.77 6.16
C ASP A 21 -2.89 8.53 7.46
N ASP A 22 -1.69 8.51 8.02
CA ASP A 22 -1.37 9.17 9.28
C ASP A 22 -1.09 10.68 9.14
N HIS A 23 -1.02 11.19 7.90
CA HIS A 23 -0.77 12.59 7.59
C HIS A 23 -2.07 13.37 7.34
N PRO A 24 -2.51 14.27 8.23
CA PRO A 24 -3.77 15.01 8.07
C PRO A 24 -3.86 15.83 6.78
N ILE A 25 -2.72 16.37 6.31
CA ILE A 25 -2.67 17.16 5.06
C ILE A 25 -2.95 16.26 3.85
N VAL A 26 -2.42 15.05 3.84
CA VAL A 26 -2.65 14.08 2.76
C VAL A 26 -4.12 13.65 2.75
N ARG A 27 -4.69 13.28 3.91
CA ARG A 27 -6.12 12.96 3.99
C ARG A 27 -7.02 14.10 3.53
N GLY A 28 -6.71 15.34 3.93
CA GLY A 28 -7.43 16.54 3.46
C GLY A 28 -7.32 16.75 1.94
N GLY A 29 -6.16 16.49 1.37
CA GLY A 29 -5.94 16.52 -0.08
C GLY A 29 -6.76 15.46 -0.82
N LEU A 30 -6.71 14.20 -0.35
CA LEU A 30 -7.48 13.09 -0.92
C LEU A 30 -9.00 13.35 -0.83
N ARG A 31 -9.48 13.88 0.31
CA ARG A 31 -10.89 14.27 0.46
C ARG A 31 -11.29 15.29 -0.62
N ARG A 32 -10.48 16.34 -0.78
CA ARG A 32 -10.75 17.36 -1.78
C ARG A 32 -10.80 16.81 -3.20
N MET A 33 -9.93 15.87 -3.53
CA MET A 33 -9.92 15.21 -4.83
C MET A 33 -11.17 14.35 -5.04
N VAL A 34 -11.59 13.59 -4.03
CA VAL A 34 -12.82 12.77 -4.08
C VAL A 34 -14.07 13.64 -4.19
N GLU A 35 -14.15 14.79 -3.49
CA GLU A 35 -15.27 15.73 -3.57
C GLU A 35 -15.50 16.31 -4.97
N LEU A 36 -14.48 16.28 -5.84
CA LEU A 36 -14.61 16.73 -7.24
C LEU A 36 -15.23 15.67 -8.16
N GLU A 37 -15.36 14.44 -7.68
CA GLU A 37 -15.84 13.29 -8.46
C GLU A 37 -17.23 12.87 -7.97
N PRO A 38 -18.29 13.05 -8.77
CA PRO A 38 -19.68 12.86 -8.32
C PRO A 38 -20.05 11.41 -8.03
N ASP A 39 -19.24 10.46 -8.49
CA ASP A 39 -19.40 9.02 -8.32
C ASP A 39 -18.52 8.42 -7.21
N LEU A 40 -17.77 9.26 -6.46
CA LEU A 40 -16.92 8.85 -5.35
C LEU A 40 -17.38 9.47 -4.03
N GLU A 41 -17.31 8.71 -2.93
CA GLU A 41 -17.68 9.16 -1.58
C GLU A 41 -16.68 8.64 -0.55
N ILE A 42 -16.22 9.50 0.39
CA ILE A 42 -15.45 9.05 1.56
C ILE A 42 -16.43 8.63 2.66
N ALA A 43 -16.50 7.33 2.90
CA ALA A 43 -17.33 6.71 3.93
C ALA A 43 -16.64 6.66 5.31
N GLY A 44 -15.32 6.85 5.37
CA GLY A 44 -14.58 6.86 6.62
C GLY A 44 -13.11 7.21 6.45
N GLU A 45 -12.47 7.58 7.56
CA GLU A 45 -11.04 7.90 7.61
C GLU A 45 -10.39 7.26 8.83
N ALA A 46 -9.09 6.93 8.70
CA ALA A 46 -8.29 6.40 9.79
C ALA A 46 -6.86 6.96 9.71
N ASP A 47 -6.23 7.17 10.87
CA ASP A 47 -4.84 7.62 10.99
C ASP A 47 -3.91 6.54 11.55
N THR A 48 -4.49 5.43 12.00
CA THR A 48 -3.77 4.26 12.51
C THR A 48 -4.41 2.97 12.00
N ALA A 49 -3.67 1.87 12.04
CA ALA A 49 -4.21 0.56 11.68
C ALA A 49 -5.37 0.14 12.59
N ASP A 50 -5.30 0.44 13.90
CA ASP A 50 -6.37 0.08 14.83
C ASP A 50 -7.66 0.88 14.53
N ALA A 51 -7.54 2.18 14.24
CA ALA A 51 -8.67 3.01 13.82
C ALA A 51 -9.25 2.51 12.49
N LEU A 52 -8.41 2.09 11.53
CA LEU A 52 -8.86 1.50 10.26
C LEU A 52 -9.74 0.27 10.51
N PHE A 53 -9.26 -0.68 11.33
CA PHE A 53 -10.06 -1.88 11.61
C PHE A 53 -11.35 -1.56 12.33
N ALA A 54 -11.35 -0.61 13.28
CA ALA A 54 -12.57 -0.17 13.93
C ALA A 54 -13.60 0.42 12.93
N VAL A 55 -13.13 1.21 11.96
CA VAL A 55 -13.97 1.77 10.88
C VAL A 55 -14.56 0.66 10.00
N LEU A 56 -13.73 -0.31 9.57
CA LEU A 56 -14.16 -1.41 8.72
C LEU A 56 -15.14 -2.35 9.44
N ASP A 57 -14.88 -2.68 10.72
CA ASP A 57 -15.75 -3.54 11.52
C ASP A 57 -17.12 -2.88 11.77
N ALA A 58 -17.14 -1.56 12.07
CA ALA A 58 -18.38 -0.81 12.21
C ALA A 58 -19.17 -0.76 10.90
N ALA A 59 -18.48 -0.55 9.76
CA ALA A 59 -19.10 -0.57 8.44
C ALA A 59 -19.67 -1.96 8.09
N ALA A 60 -18.95 -3.02 8.44
CA ALA A 60 -19.42 -4.41 8.26
C ALA A 60 -20.67 -4.70 9.08
N ALA A 61 -20.69 -4.28 10.35
CA ALA A 61 -21.87 -4.45 11.24
C ALA A 61 -23.10 -3.69 10.71
N ALA A 62 -22.89 -2.56 10.02
CA ALA A 62 -23.94 -1.78 9.38
C ALA A 62 -24.36 -2.30 7.99
N GLY A 63 -23.70 -3.34 7.47
CA GLY A 63 -23.92 -3.84 6.09
C GLY A 63 -23.51 -2.83 5.02
N ALA A 64 -22.55 -1.95 5.32
CA ALA A 64 -22.17 -0.80 4.52
C ALA A 64 -20.64 -0.69 4.34
N LEU A 65 -19.99 -1.84 4.05
CA LEU A 65 -18.57 -1.89 3.77
C LEU A 65 -18.19 -0.95 2.60
N PRO A 66 -17.00 -0.35 2.62
CA PRO A 66 -16.49 0.41 1.49
C PRO A 66 -16.14 -0.52 0.32
N ASP A 67 -16.21 0.01 -0.90
CA ASP A 67 -15.76 -0.68 -2.10
C ASP A 67 -14.21 -0.69 -2.18
N VAL A 68 -13.61 0.45 -1.84
CA VAL A 68 -12.15 0.63 -1.92
C VAL A 68 -11.59 1.23 -0.63
N LEU A 69 -10.48 0.66 -0.19
CA LEU A 69 -9.61 1.21 0.85
C LEU A 69 -8.40 1.87 0.18
N LEU A 70 -8.22 3.17 0.39
CA LEU A 70 -6.98 3.89 0.09
C LEU A 70 -6.06 3.73 1.31
N LEU A 71 -4.94 3.04 1.16
CA LEU A 71 -4.06 2.66 2.28
C LEU A 71 -2.66 3.25 2.10
N ASP A 72 -2.27 4.16 3.00
CA ASP A 72 -0.89 4.62 3.08
C ASP A 72 0.04 3.55 3.66
N VAL A 73 1.25 3.51 3.11
CA VAL A 73 2.28 2.56 3.50
C VAL A 73 2.98 2.95 4.81
N GLY A 74 2.96 4.25 5.14
CA GLY A 74 3.73 4.84 6.25
C GLY A 74 3.07 4.81 7.62
N MET A 75 1.82 4.36 7.74
CA MET A 75 1.04 4.42 8.98
C MET A 75 1.74 3.73 10.18
N PRO A 76 1.61 4.28 11.38
CA PRO A 76 2.11 3.65 12.59
C PRO A 76 1.32 2.37 12.92
N GLY A 77 2.02 1.40 13.52
CA GLY A 77 1.42 0.12 13.92
C GLY A 77 2.01 -1.08 13.18
N PRO A 78 1.20 -2.10 12.92
CA PRO A 78 1.61 -3.25 12.12
C PRO A 78 1.97 -2.78 10.70
N GLY A 79 2.96 -3.42 10.08
CA GLY A 79 3.38 -3.05 8.73
C GLY A 79 2.25 -3.22 7.73
N VAL A 80 2.25 -2.40 6.67
CA VAL A 80 1.20 -2.37 5.64
C VAL A 80 0.90 -3.77 5.04
N LEU A 81 1.90 -4.63 4.88
CA LEU A 81 1.70 -5.99 4.37
C LEU A 81 0.85 -6.85 5.32
N GLU A 82 0.96 -6.62 6.63
CA GLU A 82 0.13 -7.26 7.63
C GLU A 82 -1.30 -6.70 7.58
N VAL A 83 -1.43 -5.37 7.47
CA VAL A 83 -2.75 -4.72 7.30
C VAL A 83 -3.45 -5.26 6.07
N LEU A 84 -2.77 -5.35 4.91
CA LEU A 84 -3.32 -5.90 3.68
C LEU A 84 -3.85 -7.33 3.85
N ARG A 85 -3.06 -8.22 4.50
CA ARG A 85 -3.50 -9.60 4.74
C ARG A 85 -4.72 -9.65 5.67
N ARG A 86 -4.72 -8.87 6.75
CA ARG A 86 -5.85 -8.82 7.69
C ARG A 86 -7.12 -8.29 7.02
N VAL A 87 -7.02 -7.22 6.22
CA VAL A 87 -8.16 -6.71 5.45
C VAL A 87 -8.68 -7.78 4.49
N GLY A 88 -7.80 -8.42 3.73
CA GLY A 88 -8.19 -9.49 2.79
C GLY A 88 -8.84 -10.71 3.47
N GLN A 89 -8.47 -11.02 4.71
CA GLN A 89 -9.06 -12.12 5.49
C GLN A 89 -10.39 -11.72 6.14
N ALA A 90 -10.46 -10.53 6.77
CA ALA A 90 -11.65 -10.09 7.51
C ALA A 90 -12.73 -9.47 6.61
N HIS A 91 -12.33 -8.76 5.56
CA HIS A 91 -13.21 -8.01 4.67
C HIS A 91 -12.86 -8.25 3.19
N PRO A 92 -13.03 -9.47 2.65
CA PRO A 92 -12.55 -9.86 1.32
C PRO A 92 -13.22 -9.11 0.15
N SER A 93 -14.34 -8.45 0.39
CA SER A 93 -15.01 -7.59 -0.60
C SER A 93 -14.35 -6.21 -0.72
N VAL A 94 -13.61 -5.75 0.30
CA VAL A 94 -12.94 -4.46 0.30
C VAL A 94 -11.65 -4.54 -0.52
N ARG A 95 -11.57 -3.77 -1.58
CA ARG A 95 -10.40 -3.74 -2.45
C ARG A 95 -9.42 -2.66 -2.01
N THR A 96 -8.16 -3.02 -1.82
CA THR A 96 -7.17 -2.06 -1.33
C THR A 96 -6.30 -1.51 -2.45
N LEU A 97 -6.33 -0.18 -2.62
CA LEU A 97 -5.38 0.59 -3.42
C LEU A 97 -4.33 1.20 -2.48
N VAL A 98 -3.09 0.78 -2.63
CA VAL A 98 -1.97 1.29 -1.83
C VAL A 98 -1.51 2.63 -2.37
N LEU A 99 -1.38 3.63 -1.49
CA LEU A 99 -0.76 4.93 -1.76
C LEU A 99 0.59 5.00 -1.06
N SER A 100 1.66 5.42 -1.75
CA SER A 100 3.00 5.35 -1.18
C SER A 100 3.93 6.44 -1.72
N VAL A 101 4.86 6.90 -0.89
CA VAL A 101 6.02 7.70 -1.32
C VAL A 101 7.17 6.82 -1.84
N TYR A 102 7.08 5.50 -1.66
CA TYR A 102 8.11 4.57 -2.14
C TYR A 102 7.85 4.19 -3.59
N PRO A 103 8.91 4.09 -4.40
CA PRO A 103 8.80 3.65 -5.80
C PRO A 103 8.12 2.28 -5.92
N GLU A 104 7.32 2.13 -6.96
CA GLU A 104 6.58 0.91 -7.26
C GLU A 104 7.52 -0.30 -7.45
N GLU A 105 8.70 -0.08 -8.03
CA GLU A 105 9.73 -1.09 -8.26
C GLU A 105 10.21 -1.73 -6.96
N GLN A 106 10.22 -0.96 -5.88
CA GLN A 106 10.71 -1.42 -4.59
C GLN A 106 9.63 -2.13 -3.76
N TYR A 107 8.37 -1.72 -3.89
CA TYR A 107 7.34 -2.16 -2.97
C TYR A 107 6.06 -2.71 -3.62
N GLY A 108 5.76 -2.32 -4.87
CA GLY A 108 4.52 -2.65 -5.54
C GLY A 108 4.24 -4.15 -5.60
N LEU A 109 5.21 -4.96 -6.04
CA LEU A 109 5.07 -6.41 -6.13
C LEU A 109 4.74 -7.06 -4.78
N ARG A 110 5.34 -6.57 -3.70
CA ARG A 110 5.12 -7.06 -2.32
C ARG A 110 3.72 -6.71 -1.82
N ALA A 111 3.25 -5.48 -2.11
CA ALA A 111 1.90 -5.05 -1.79
C ALA A 111 0.86 -5.90 -2.51
N LEU A 112 1.04 -6.14 -3.81
CA LEU A 112 0.14 -6.98 -4.61
C LEU A 112 0.06 -8.42 -4.08
N ARG A 113 1.19 -9.01 -3.69
CA ARG A 113 1.23 -10.35 -3.10
C ARG A 113 0.57 -10.41 -1.72
N ALA A 114 0.62 -9.32 -0.98
CA ALA A 114 -0.06 -9.21 0.30
C ALA A 114 -1.58 -8.98 0.17
N GLY A 115 -2.10 -8.81 -1.06
CA GLY A 115 -3.53 -8.68 -1.33
C GLY A 115 -3.97 -7.30 -1.83
N ALA A 116 -3.03 -6.37 -2.11
CA ALA A 116 -3.40 -5.10 -2.73
C ALA A 116 -3.99 -5.33 -4.14
N ALA A 117 -5.04 -4.59 -4.48
CA ALA A 117 -5.64 -4.55 -5.81
C ALA A 117 -4.90 -3.59 -6.75
N GLY A 118 -4.12 -2.65 -6.19
CA GLY A 118 -3.31 -1.73 -6.96
C GLY A 118 -2.28 -1.00 -6.12
N TYR A 119 -1.38 -0.31 -6.80
CA TYR A 119 -0.34 0.51 -6.20
C TYR A 119 -0.24 1.83 -6.95
N LEU A 120 -0.20 2.94 -6.23
CA LEU A 120 -0.08 4.29 -6.76
C LEU A 120 0.96 5.06 -5.93
N THR A 121 1.94 5.66 -6.57
CA THR A 121 2.91 6.50 -5.86
C THR A 121 2.36 7.91 -5.66
N LYS A 122 2.64 8.51 -4.50
CA LYS A 122 2.11 9.84 -4.12
C LYS A 122 2.72 11.00 -4.93
N ASP A 123 3.77 10.74 -5.70
CA ASP A 123 4.39 11.68 -6.64
C ASP A 123 3.79 11.62 -8.06
N GLN A 124 2.97 10.61 -8.34
CA GLN A 124 2.22 10.56 -9.60
C GLN A 124 1.15 11.64 -9.66
N SER A 125 0.71 11.94 -10.89
CA SER A 125 -0.32 12.97 -11.10
C SER A 125 -1.59 12.67 -10.28
N PRO A 126 -2.11 13.67 -9.54
CA PRO A 126 -3.37 13.54 -8.81
C PRO A 126 -4.54 13.05 -9.66
N GLU A 127 -4.50 13.32 -10.96
CA GLU A 127 -5.52 12.91 -11.94
C GLU A 127 -5.64 11.39 -12.08
N LEU A 128 -4.63 10.63 -11.67
CA LEU A 128 -4.66 9.18 -11.73
C LEU A 128 -5.45 8.53 -10.59
N LEU A 129 -5.74 9.26 -9.51
CA LEU A 129 -6.43 8.70 -8.34
C LEU A 129 -7.83 8.20 -8.68
N ALA A 130 -8.68 9.04 -9.26
CA ALA A 130 -10.07 8.67 -9.57
C ALA A 130 -10.16 7.52 -10.60
N PRO A 131 -9.41 7.51 -11.71
CA PRO A 131 -9.33 6.35 -12.59
C PRO A 131 -8.88 5.07 -11.90
N ALA A 132 -7.86 5.15 -11.02
CA ALA A 132 -7.36 4.00 -10.28
C ALA A 132 -8.42 3.43 -9.34
N VAL A 133 -9.12 4.29 -8.60
CA VAL A 133 -10.22 3.92 -7.71
C VAL A 133 -11.33 3.22 -8.48
N ARG A 134 -11.79 3.78 -9.61
CA ARG A 134 -12.84 3.20 -10.44
C ARG A 134 -12.44 1.82 -10.98
N GLN A 135 -11.21 1.69 -11.46
CA GLN A 135 -10.70 0.42 -11.98
C GLN A 135 -10.64 -0.65 -10.88
N VAL A 136 -10.16 -0.29 -9.69
CA VAL A 136 -10.08 -1.18 -8.54
C VAL A 136 -11.48 -1.56 -8.04
N ALA A 137 -12.40 -0.60 -7.94
CA ALA A 137 -13.80 -0.86 -7.55
C ALA A 137 -14.49 -1.82 -8.52
N ALA A 138 -14.21 -1.68 -9.83
CA ALA A 138 -14.74 -2.58 -10.88
C ALA A 138 -14.15 -4.01 -10.85
N GLY A 139 -13.22 -4.28 -9.90
CA GLY A 139 -12.64 -5.61 -9.77
C GLY A 139 -11.33 -5.82 -10.51
N HIS A 140 -10.84 -4.83 -11.21
CA HIS A 140 -9.58 -4.89 -11.95
C HIS A 140 -8.39 -4.49 -11.05
N ARG A 141 -7.18 -4.78 -11.51
CA ARG A 141 -5.96 -4.34 -10.85
C ARG A 141 -5.47 -3.04 -11.46
N TRP A 142 -4.97 -2.14 -10.60
CA TRP A 142 -4.26 -0.93 -11.05
C TRP A 142 -2.75 -1.15 -10.93
N LEU A 143 -2.08 -1.34 -12.05
CA LEU A 143 -0.65 -1.66 -12.14
C LEU A 143 -0.01 -0.85 -13.26
N SER A 144 1.24 -0.42 -13.05
CA SER A 144 2.05 0.01 -14.18
C SER A 144 2.42 -1.17 -15.08
N PRO A 145 2.75 -0.95 -16.36
CA PRO A 145 3.25 -2.02 -17.24
C PRO A 145 4.46 -2.73 -16.63
N ALA A 146 5.41 -1.97 -16.07
CA ALA A 146 6.60 -2.53 -15.45
C ALA A 146 6.31 -3.46 -14.26
N LEU A 147 5.33 -3.11 -13.42
CA LEU A 147 4.91 -3.96 -12.30
C LEU A 147 4.17 -5.20 -12.80
N ALA A 148 3.38 -5.09 -13.85
CA ALA A 148 2.69 -6.22 -14.46
C ALA A 148 3.69 -7.24 -15.03
N ASP A 149 4.72 -6.79 -15.75
CA ASP A 149 5.79 -7.64 -16.29
C ASP A 149 6.52 -8.39 -15.16
N ARG A 150 6.90 -7.68 -14.10
CA ARG A 150 7.56 -8.30 -12.92
C ARG A 150 6.66 -9.31 -12.20
N LEU A 151 5.35 -9.09 -12.19
CA LEU A 151 4.41 -10.06 -11.61
C LEU A 151 4.39 -11.35 -12.44
N VAL A 152 4.35 -11.25 -13.77
CA VAL A 152 4.39 -12.40 -14.69
C VAL A 152 5.70 -13.17 -14.55
N GLU A 153 6.85 -12.48 -14.60
CA GLU A 153 8.17 -13.11 -14.39
C GLU A 153 8.27 -13.86 -13.06
N GLY A 154 7.68 -13.29 -12.00
CA GLY A 154 7.65 -13.93 -10.69
C GLY A 154 6.81 -15.21 -10.66
N LEU A 155 5.73 -15.29 -11.44
CA LEU A 155 4.91 -16.50 -11.58
C LEU A 155 5.65 -17.60 -12.35
N GLU A 156 6.36 -17.26 -13.41
CA GLU A 156 7.12 -18.22 -14.26
C GLU A 156 8.28 -18.87 -13.52
N ARG A 157 8.94 -18.13 -12.62
CA ARG A 157 10.12 -18.61 -11.87
C ARG A 157 9.80 -19.47 -10.65
N GLY A 158 8.54 -19.81 -10.37
CA GLY A 158 8.16 -20.63 -9.23
C GLY A 158 8.60 -20.03 -7.89
N TYR A 159 8.17 -18.82 -7.64
CA TYR A 159 8.66 -17.93 -6.58
C TYR A 159 8.47 -18.48 -5.15
N THR A 160 9.57 -18.68 -4.45
CA THR A 160 9.59 -18.82 -2.98
C THR A 160 9.76 -17.43 -2.36
N ALA A 161 8.79 -16.98 -1.56
CA ALA A 161 8.84 -15.66 -0.92
C ALA A 161 10.13 -15.49 -0.12
N ALA A 162 11.00 -14.60 -0.56
CA ALA A 162 12.23 -14.32 0.16
C ALA A 162 11.92 -13.57 1.47
N ARG A 163 12.69 -13.80 2.53
CA ARG A 163 12.43 -13.21 3.86
C ARG A 163 12.34 -11.68 3.83
N HIS A 164 13.05 -11.01 2.93
CA HIS A 164 12.99 -9.55 2.80
C HIS A 164 11.64 -9.03 2.30
N GLU A 165 10.79 -9.87 1.72
CA GLU A 165 9.45 -9.47 1.29
C GLU A 165 8.47 -9.26 2.44
N LEU A 166 8.81 -9.78 3.62
CA LEU A 166 8.03 -9.57 4.84
C LEU A 166 8.39 -8.27 5.57
N LEU A 167 9.41 -7.55 5.09
CA LEU A 167 9.86 -6.31 5.71
C LEU A 167 8.88 -5.17 5.40
N SER A 168 8.65 -4.29 6.38
CA SER A 168 7.96 -3.03 6.11
C SER A 168 8.79 -2.15 5.15
N PRO A 169 8.19 -1.14 4.49
CA PRO A 169 8.93 -0.25 3.59
C PRO A 169 10.10 0.45 4.26
N ARG A 170 9.92 0.91 5.49
CA ARG A 170 10.99 1.53 6.29
C ARG A 170 12.13 0.55 6.58
N GLU A 171 11.81 -0.69 6.98
CA GLU A 171 12.80 -1.73 7.17
C GLU A 171 13.52 -2.06 5.87
N PHE A 172 12.78 -2.16 4.77
CA PHE A 172 13.37 -2.44 3.46
C PHE A 172 14.28 -1.30 2.99
N ALA A 173 13.85 -0.04 3.10
CA ALA A 173 14.69 1.12 2.76
C ALA A 173 15.98 1.15 3.59
N VAL A 174 15.90 0.84 4.89
CA VAL A 174 17.08 0.73 5.76
C VAL A 174 17.95 -0.46 5.35
N LEU A 175 17.36 -1.62 4.99
CA LEU A 175 18.10 -2.78 4.51
C LEU A 175 18.93 -2.46 3.26
N VAL A 176 18.30 -1.85 2.25
CA VAL A 176 18.97 -1.46 1.00
C VAL A 176 20.13 -0.49 1.28
N ALA A 177 19.87 0.57 2.04
CA ALA A 177 20.88 1.57 2.38
C ALA A 177 22.08 0.98 3.18
N LEU A 178 21.82 0.03 4.10
CA LEU A 178 22.87 -0.72 4.79
C LEU A 178 23.65 -1.62 3.83
N GLY A 179 22.95 -2.25 2.89
CA GLY A 179 23.54 -3.10 1.85
C GLY A 179 24.46 -2.35 0.90
N GLU A 180 24.15 -1.09 0.62
CA GLU A 180 24.98 -0.14 -0.13
C GLU A 180 26.21 0.34 0.67
N GLY A 181 26.34 -0.05 1.93
CA GLY A 181 27.45 0.35 2.80
C GLY A 181 27.31 1.75 3.38
N ARG A 182 26.13 2.39 3.32
CA ARG A 182 25.90 3.72 3.87
C ARG A 182 25.98 3.71 5.40
N ALA A 183 26.55 4.78 5.96
CA ALA A 183 26.68 4.92 7.40
C ALA A 183 25.31 5.25 8.07
N VAL A 184 25.10 4.75 9.30
CA VAL A 184 23.85 4.98 10.06
C VAL A 184 23.43 6.47 10.12
N PRO A 185 24.32 7.45 10.34
CA PRO A 185 23.93 8.87 10.31
C PRO A 185 23.46 9.36 8.95
N GLU A 186 24.00 8.83 7.86
CA GLU A 186 23.61 9.17 6.48
C GLU A 186 22.23 8.61 6.18
N ILE A 187 21.97 7.35 6.54
CA ILE A 187 20.68 6.71 6.42
C ILE A 187 19.61 7.46 7.21
N ALA A 188 19.93 7.83 8.46
CA ALA A 188 19.04 8.59 9.33
C ALA A 188 18.63 9.93 8.68
N ARG A 189 19.61 10.67 8.12
CA ARG A 189 19.34 11.94 7.43
C ARG A 189 18.50 11.73 6.18
N ALA A 190 18.84 10.74 5.35
CA ALA A 190 18.14 10.48 4.09
C ALA A 190 16.68 10.03 4.29
N LEU A 191 16.40 9.31 5.38
CA LEU A 191 15.06 8.77 5.66
C LEU A 191 14.27 9.61 6.66
N GLY A 192 14.78 10.76 7.13
CA GLY A 192 14.14 11.59 8.15
C GLY A 192 13.99 10.90 9.50
N LEU A 193 14.96 10.05 9.88
CA LEU A 193 14.97 9.27 11.11
C LEU A 193 16.06 9.71 12.07
N SER A 194 15.96 9.28 13.35
CA SER A 194 17.10 9.38 14.27
C SER A 194 18.09 8.24 14.04
N PRO A 195 19.41 8.46 14.33
CA PRO A 195 20.40 7.37 14.29
C PRO A 195 20.03 6.18 15.19
N LYS A 196 19.37 6.45 16.33
CA LYS A 196 18.87 5.43 17.27
C LYS A 196 17.77 4.59 16.60
N THR A 197 16.87 5.22 15.85
CA THR A 197 15.80 4.54 15.11
C THR A 197 16.37 3.63 14.03
N VAL A 198 17.35 4.09 13.25
CA VAL A 198 18.05 3.25 12.25
C VAL A 198 18.78 2.07 12.91
N ALA A 199 19.43 2.28 14.07
CA ALA A 199 20.03 1.17 14.81
C ALA A 199 19.00 0.13 15.26
N THR A 200 17.82 0.57 15.70
CA THR A 200 16.71 -0.34 16.04
C THR A 200 16.23 -1.13 14.82
N TYR A 201 16.07 -0.48 13.66
CA TYR A 201 15.72 -1.18 12.42
C TYR A 201 16.79 -2.21 12.05
N ARG A 202 18.08 -1.91 12.18
CA ARG A 202 19.15 -2.86 11.90
C ARG A 202 19.03 -4.14 12.75
N VAL A 203 18.73 -4.01 14.03
CA VAL A 203 18.52 -5.18 14.91
C VAL A 203 17.34 -6.01 14.44
N ARG A 204 16.21 -5.37 14.20
CA ARG A 204 14.99 -6.05 13.68
C ARG A 204 15.21 -6.73 12.33
N LEU A 205 16.00 -6.12 11.45
CA LEU A 205 16.37 -6.70 10.17
C LEU A 205 17.16 -8.00 10.32
N LEU A 206 18.17 -7.99 11.21
CA LEU A 206 18.95 -9.18 11.49
C LEU A 206 18.07 -10.32 12.00
N GLU A 207 17.16 -10.03 12.93
CA GLU A 207 16.20 -11.01 13.47
C GLU A 207 15.25 -11.54 12.38
N LYS A 208 14.57 -10.65 11.64
CA LYS A 208 13.58 -11.03 10.61
C LYS A 208 14.21 -11.82 9.45
N LEU A 209 15.43 -11.46 9.05
CA LEU A 209 16.14 -12.13 7.97
C LEU A 209 16.90 -13.38 8.44
N GLY A 210 17.02 -13.60 9.76
CA GLY A 210 17.79 -14.68 10.34
C GLY A 210 19.29 -14.51 10.12
N LEU A 211 19.78 -13.28 10.09
CA LEU A 211 21.18 -12.90 9.91
C LEU A 211 21.83 -12.55 11.25
N ARG A 212 23.16 -12.58 11.33
CA ARG A 212 23.88 -12.35 12.59
C ARG A 212 24.69 -11.07 12.61
N THR A 213 25.19 -10.62 11.48
CA THR A 213 26.12 -9.48 11.39
C THR A 213 25.69 -8.47 10.34
N ALA A 214 26.21 -7.23 10.46
CA ALA A 214 26.03 -6.22 9.43
C ALA A 214 26.62 -6.65 8.07
N GLY A 215 27.71 -7.41 8.07
CA GLY A 215 28.28 -7.98 6.84
C GLY A 215 27.34 -8.96 6.15
N ASP A 216 26.54 -9.71 6.93
CA ASP A 216 25.52 -10.60 6.37
C ASP A 216 24.41 -9.82 5.67
N LEU A 217 24.04 -8.63 6.17
CA LEU A 217 23.06 -7.75 5.50
C LEU A 217 23.58 -7.29 4.13
N VAL A 218 24.84 -6.85 4.06
CA VAL A 218 25.46 -6.41 2.80
C VAL A 218 25.49 -7.56 1.77
N ARG A 219 25.91 -8.73 2.21
CA ARG A 219 25.92 -9.93 1.35
C ARG A 219 24.52 -10.28 0.89
N TYR A 220 23.54 -10.28 1.81
CA TYR A 220 22.13 -10.59 1.52
C TYR A 220 21.55 -9.66 0.45
N VAL A 221 21.76 -8.33 0.58
CA VAL A 221 21.29 -7.35 -0.40
C VAL A 221 21.87 -7.62 -1.79
N ARG A 222 23.16 -7.94 -1.85
CA ARG A 222 23.85 -8.26 -3.12
C ARG A 222 23.34 -9.56 -3.75
N GLU A 223 23.20 -10.62 -2.97
CA GLU A 223 22.74 -11.94 -3.44
C GLU A 223 21.30 -11.90 -3.97
N HIS A 224 20.47 -10.99 -3.45
CA HIS A 224 19.08 -10.85 -3.86
C HIS A 224 18.85 -9.67 -4.82
N GLY A 225 19.90 -8.96 -5.24
CA GLY A 225 19.78 -7.85 -6.18
C GLY A 225 18.89 -6.70 -5.66
N LEU A 226 18.93 -6.40 -4.35
CA LEU A 226 18.03 -5.42 -3.72
C LEU A 226 18.56 -3.98 -3.73
N GLY A 227 19.78 -3.74 -4.19
CA GLY A 227 20.39 -2.43 -4.39
C GLY A 227 20.43 -2.07 -5.88
N ALA A 228 20.58 -0.75 -6.16
CA ALA A 228 20.80 -0.26 -7.52
C ALA A 228 22.14 -0.70 -8.09
#